data_d5d0ff378d68d83e84714739e1d5a35c
#
_entry.id   d5d0ff378d68d83e84714739e1d5a35c
#
_cell.length_a   1.000
_cell.length_b   1.000
_cell.length_c   1.000
_cell.angle_alpha   90.00
_cell.angle_beta   90.00
_cell.angle_gamma   90.00
#
_symmetry.space_group_name_H-M   'P 1'
#
loop_
_entity.id
_entity.type
_entity.pdbx_description
1 polymer ?
#
loop_
_entity_poly.entity_id
_entity_poly.type
_entity_poly.pdbx_seq_one_letter_code
_entity_poly.pdbx_strand_id
1 'polypeptide(L)'
;MKLRAILLSLLALASVPHAAGAEDVAGYPSKKIKMLLPFAAGGGGDVLGRLLADKMGNHLGQTIYVENRTGAAGTIGAQQAATSPPDGYTITIGGMTTHVLAPAVYPNLSYDPIKDFTTIGRIGTSSILLIVTREFPANNVQELIALSKKGDPIQYGSWGVGSTGHFCGEILSQKAGVRLQHVPFSGAAKLANDLMGGHISVGLVDMATGTPLVKDGKLKALAVCGGRSPSLPDVATYKEQGVDFERSLSWVMYAPAGVPAPITEKISGALKASLAEPEIVEKLLALGISADFVAGGQQRDINTRDIEAWKKVAHDAKIEVK
;
A
#
# COMPACT_ATOMS: atom_id res chain seq x y z
N MET A 1 -21.32 55.39 64.66
CA MET A 1 -21.46 55.02 63.26
C MET A 1 -20.31 54.02 62.92
N LYS A 2 -20.63 52.74 62.79
CA LYS A 2 -19.65 51.70 62.59
C LYS A 2 -19.81 51.14 61.14
N LEU A 3 -18.84 51.39 60.29
CA LEU A 3 -18.77 50.89 58.90
C LEU A 3 -18.32 49.42 58.91
N ARG A 4 -19.16 48.52 58.45
CA ARG A 4 -18.77 47.10 58.26
C ARG A 4 -18.22 46.93 56.84
N ALA A 5 -16.95 46.61 56.74
CA ALA A 5 -16.33 46.18 55.50
C ALA A 5 -16.64 44.67 55.25
N ILE A 6 -17.31 44.37 54.15
CA ILE A 6 -17.55 42.98 53.67
C ILE A 6 -16.42 42.64 52.73
N LEU A 7 -15.57 41.70 53.14
CA LEU A 7 -14.58 41.05 52.27
C LEU A 7 -15.28 40.03 51.38
N LEU A 8 -15.40 40.27 50.09
CA LEU A 8 -15.75 39.24 49.09
C LEU A 8 -14.47 38.50 48.69
N SER A 9 -14.36 37.28 49.15
CA SER A 9 -13.32 36.34 48.68
C SER A 9 -13.75 35.75 47.33
N LEU A 10 -13.19 36.19 46.22
CA LEU A 10 -13.33 35.56 44.91
C LEU A 10 -12.51 34.24 44.91
N LEU A 11 -13.20 33.11 45.01
CA LEU A 11 -12.62 31.80 44.71
C LEU A 11 -12.43 31.68 43.19
N ALA A 12 -11.22 31.92 42.69
CA ALA A 12 -10.85 31.62 41.32
C ALA A 12 -10.80 30.07 41.18
N LEU A 13 -11.84 29.45 40.61
CA LEU A 13 -11.73 28.09 40.11
C LEU A 13 -10.74 28.07 38.95
N ALA A 14 -9.53 27.64 39.23
CA ALA A 14 -8.57 27.28 38.21
C ALA A 14 -9.12 26.04 37.49
N SER A 15 -9.73 26.25 36.32
CA SER A 15 -10.02 25.16 35.37
C SER A 15 -8.70 24.58 34.88
N VAL A 16 -8.28 23.48 35.51
CA VAL A 16 -7.19 22.64 35.00
C VAL A 16 -7.68 22.09 33.65
N PRO A 17 -7.01 22.40 32.54
CA PRO A 17 -7.34 21.76 31.27
C PRO A 17 -7.15 20.26 31.50
N HIS A 18 -8.22 19.49 31.39
CA HIS A 18 -8.12 18.04 31.25
C HIS A 18 -7.31 17.79 29.99
N ALA A 19 -6.04 17.49 30.13
CA ALA A 19 -5.29 16.84 29.10
C ALA A 19 -6.10 15.57 28.72
N ALA A 20 -6.64 15.54 27.52
CA ALA A 20 -7.31 14.36 26.98
C ALA A 20 -6.35 13.20 27.22
N GLY A 21 -6.77 12.23 28.04
CA GLY A 21 -5.91 11.25 28.66
C GLY A 21 -5.00 10.60 27.66
N ALA A 22 -3.69 10.82 27.82
CA ALA A 22 -2.70 9.91 27.32
C ALA A 22 -3.02 8.56 27.96
N GLU A 23 -3.49 7.60 27.18
CA GLU A 23 -3.75 6.25 27.66
C GLU A 23 -2.48 5.76 28.37
N ASP A 24 -2.66 5.14 29.53
CA ASP A 24 -1.54 4.55 30.24
C ASP A 24 -0.86 3.55 29.30
N VAL A 25 0.34 3.89 28.84
CA VAL A 25 1.13 3.07 27.91
C VAL A 25 1.26 1.63 28.42
N ALA A 26 1.23 1.43 29.75
CA ALA A 26 1.25 0.12 30.38
C ALA A 26 -0.01 -0.70 30.11
N GLY A 27 -1.18 -0.05 29.94
CA GLY A 27 -2.45 -0.71 29.64
C GLY A 27 -2.77 -0.88 28.14
N TYR A 28 -1.93 -0.35 27.25
CA TYR A 28 -2.18 -0.47 25.81
C TYR A 28 -1.92 -1.90 25.31
N PRO A 29 -2.79 -2.45 24.40
CA PRO A 29 -4.07 -1.95 23.99
C PRO A 29 -5.21 -2.40 24.94
N SER A 30 -6.05 -1.48 25.40
CA SER A 30 -7.21 -1.77 26.27
C SER A 30 -8.52 -1.96 25.48
N LYS A 31 -8.54 -1.57 24.21
CA LYS A 31 -9.70 -1.65 23.30
C LYS A 31 -9.28 -2.15 21.91
N LYS A 32 -10.26 -2.45 21.05
CA LYS A 32 -10.01 -2.91 19.69
C LYS A 32 -9.21 -1.87 18.88
N ILE A 33 -8.29 -2.35 18.06
CA ILE A 33 -7.47 -1.55 17.15
C ILE A 33 -8.12 -1.57 15.77
N LYS A 34 -8.16 -0.42 15.10
CA LYS A 34 -8.59 -0.31 13.71
C LYS A 34 -7.39 -0.43 12.77
N MET A 35 -7.47 -1.35 11.81
CA MET A 35 -6.57 -1.37 10.65
C MET A 35 -7.32 -0.77 9.47
N LEU A 36 -6.99 0.47 9.14
CA LEU A 36 -7.56 1.18 8.00
C LEU A 36 -6.78 0.81 6.75
N LEU A 37 -7.45 0.21 5.76
CA LEU A 37 -6.82 -0.23 4.52
C LEU A 37 -7.23 0.65 3.34
N PRO A 38 -6.30 1.32 2.65
CA PRO A 38 -6.58 2.11 1.47
C PRO A 38 -6.81 1.24 0.21
N PHE A 39 -7.28 0.02 0.38
CA PHE A 39 -7.47 -1.00 -0.66
C PHE A 39 -8.90 -1.48 -0.73
N ALA A 40 -9.34 -1.87 -1.94
CA ALA A 40 -10.64 -2.47 -2.13
C ALA A 40 -10.74 -3.83 -1.42
N ALA A 41 -11.89 -4.11 -0.82
CA ALA A 41 -12.18 -5.41 -0.23
C ALA A 41 -12.00 -6.54 -1.28
N GLY A 42 -11.42 -7.65 -0.87
CA GLY A 42 -11.12 -8.80 -1.74
C GLY A 42 -9.89 -8.65 -2.63
N GLY A 43 -9.24 -7.49 -2.66
CA GLY A 43 -7.94 -7.33 -3.31
C GLY A 43 -6.77 -7.81 -2.44
N GLY A 44 -5.59 -7.94 -3.04
CA GLY A 44 -4.41 -8.46 -2.35
C GLY A 44 -4.04 -7.71 -1.07
N GLY A 45 -4.15 -6.38 -1.08
CA GLY A 45 -3.92 -5.56 0.12
C GLY A 45 -4.94 -5.79 1.24
N ASP A 46 -6.19 -6.11 0.91
CA ASP A 46 -7.21 -6.49 1.89
C ASP A 46 -6.92 -7.87 2.50
N VAL A 47 -6.57 -8.84 1.66
CA VAL A 47 -6.18 -10.19 2.12
C VAL A 47 -4.96 -10.11 3.04
N LEU A 48 -3.92 -9.37 2.65
CA LEU A 48 -2.73 -9.10 3.47
C LEU A 48 -3.12 -8.48 4.83
N GLY A 49 -3.93 -7.44 4.80
CA GLY A 49 -4.33 -6.72 6.00
C GLY A 49 -5.11 -7.60 6.98
N ARG A 50 -6.05 -8.41 6.49
CA ARG A 50 -6.83 -9.34 7.33
C ARG A 50 -5.96 -10.44 7.93
N LEU A 51 -5.02 -10.98 7.15
CA LEU A 51 -4.05 -11.96 7.64
C LEU A 51 -3.21 -11.40 8.81
N LEU A 52 -2.68 -10.18 8.66
CA LEU A 52 -1.89 -9.54 9.69
C LEU A 52 -2.74 -9.07 10.88
N ALA A 53 -3.96 -8.59 10.65
CA ALA A 53 -4.89 -8.20 11.72
C ALA A 53 -5.17 -9.36 12.68
N ASP A 54 -5.42 -10.56 12.15
CA ASP A 54 -5.64 -11.77 12.94
C ASP A 54 -4.41 -12.11 13.80
N LYS A 55 -3.25 -12.21 13.17
CA LYS A 55 -2.02 -12.65 13.86
C LYS A 55 -1.47 -11.61 14.84
N MET A 56 -1.41 -10.35 14.43
CA MET A 56 -0.99 -9.29 15.34
C MET A 56 -1.98 -9.10 16.50
N GLY A 57 -3.27 -9.34 16.26
CA GLY A 57 -4.27 -9.33 17.33
C GLY A 57 -3.95 -10.32 18.42
N ASN A 58 -3.51 -11.53 18.07
CA ASN A 58 -3.08 -12.55 19.02
C ASN A 58 -1.85 -12.09 19.83
N HIS A 59 -0.85 -11.50 19.19
CA HIS A 59 0.35 -10.99 19.86
C HIS A 59 0.07 -9.79 20.77
N LEU A 60 -0.90 -8.95 20.41
CA LEU A 60 -1.28 -7.76 21.19
C LEU A 60 -2.33 -8.06 22.27
N GLY A 61 -2.95 -9.24 22.26
CA GLY A 61 -4.04 -9.60 23.15
C GLY A 61 -5.33 -8.80 22.93
N GLN A 62 -5.50 -8.21 21.73
CA GLN A 62 -6.67 -7.41 21.36
C GLN A 62 -7.08 -7.61 19.91
N THR A 63 -8.38 -7.55 19.64
CA THR A 63 -8.91 -7.64 18.28
C THR A 63 -8.44 -6.47 17.43
N ILE A 64 -7.89 -6.78 16.25
CA ILE A 64 -7.69 -5.79 15.19
C ILE A 64 -8.79 -6.00 14.15
N TYR A 65 -9.60 -4.98 13.90
CA TYR A 65 -10.63 -5.04 12.86
C TYR A 65 -10.24 -4.22 11.63
N VAL A 66 -10.61 -4.70 10.46
CA VAL A 66 -10.26 -4.06 9.18
C VAL A 66 -11.40 -3.17 8.71
N GLU A 67 -11.04 -1.95 8.28
CA GLU A 67 -11.92 -0.99 7.60
C GLU A 67 -11.28 -0.62 6.25
N ASN A 68 -12.00 -0.88 5.15
CA ASN A 68 -11.53 -0.52 3.81
C ASN A 68 -11.97 0.90 3.44
N ARG A 69 -11.03 1.75 3.00
CA ARG A 69 -11.31 3.11 2.53
C ARG A 69 -10.57 3.37 1.23
N THR A 70 -11.27 3.13 0.13
CA THR A 70 -10.73 3.25 -1.24
C THR A 70 -10.88 4.66 -1.79
N GLY A 71 -10.30 4.91 -2.96
CA GLY A 71 -10.43 6.13 -3.76
C GLY A 71 -9.08 6.77 -4.08
N ALA A 72 -8.98 7.39 -5.25
CA ALA A 72 -7.78 8.06 -5.76
C ALA A 72 -6.49 7.24 -5.55
N ALA A 73 -6.46 6.00 -6.04
CA ALA A 73 -5.38 5.04 -5.86
C ALA A 73 -4.96 4.81 -4.38
N GLY A 74 -5.90 4.98 -3.44
CA GLY A 74 -5.69 4.78 -2.00
C GLY A 74 -5.33 6.05 -1.21
N THR A 75 -5.15 7.21 -1.86
CA THR A 75 -4.78 8.45 -1.17
C THR A 75 -5.87 8.93 -0.20
N ILE A 76 -7.15 8.68 -0.48
CA ILE A 76 -8.26 9.01 0.43
C ILE A 76 -8.14 8.23 1.75
N GLY A 77 -7.87 6.94 1.69
CA GLY A 77 -7.66 6.11 2.88
C GLY A 77 -6.40 6.50 3.64
N ALA A 78 -5.30 6.80 2.94
CA ALA A 78 -4.07 7.27 3.54
C ALA A 78 -4.26 8.61 4.28
N GLN A 79 -4.99 9.57 3.69
CA GLN A 79 -5.34 10.83 4.34
C GLN A 79 -6.16 10.60 5.62
N GLN A 80 -7.16 9.73 5.57
CA GLN A 80 -7.96 9.40 6.76
C GLN A 80 -7.10 8.77 7.86
N ALA A 81 -6.13 7.93 7.51
CA ALA A 81 -5.18 7.39 8.47
C ALA A 81 -4.29 8.49 9.06
N ALA A 82 -3.72 9.38 8.24
CA ALA A 82 -2.88 10.49 8.67
C ALA A 82 -3.57 11.40 9.70
N THR A 83 -4.87 11.66 9.51
CA THR A 83 -5.67 12.55 10.38
C THR A 83 -6.37 11.83 11.56
N SER A 84 -6.14 10.54 11.74
CA SER A 84 -6.67 9.78 12.88
C SER A 84 -5.94 10.17 14.18
N PRO A 85 -6.59 10.02 15.36
CA PRO A 85 -5.94 10.29 16.64
C PRO A 85 -4.63 9.50 16.81
N PRO A 86 -3.56 10.12 17.33
CA PRO A 86 -2.26 9.46 17.52
C PRO A 86 -2.21 8.66 18.84
N ASP A 87 -3.23 7.86 19.08
CA ASP A 87 -3.42 7.07 20.31
C ASP A 87 -3.01 5.58 20.15
N GLY A 88 -2.56 5.18 18.96
CA GLY A 88 -2.20 3.80 18.65
C GLY A 88 -3.38 2.91 18.23
N TYR A 89 -4.62 3.38 18.30
CA TYR A 89 -5.81 2.58 17.93
C TYR A 89 -6.20 2.67 16.45
N THR A 90 -5.44 3.41 15.65
CA THR A 90 -5.53 3.35 14.19
C THR A 90 -4.16 3.04 13.62
N ILE A 91 -4.07 1.94 12.87
CA ILE A 91 -2.91 1.58 12.07
C ILE A 91 -3.34 1.44 10.61
N THR A 92 -2.40 1.52 9.68
CA THR A 92 -2.69 1.37 8.26
C THR A 92 -1.58 0.59 7.56
N ILE A 93 -1.92 -0.11 6.48
CA ILE A 93 -0.94 -0.65 5.55
C ILE A 93 -0.93 0.25 4.33
N GLY A 94 0.24 0.71 3.97
CA GLY A 94 0.51 1.46 2.75
C GLY A 94 1.68 0.83 2.00
N GLY A 95 2.22 1.58 1.06
CA GLY A 95 3.37 1.13 0.31
C GLY A 95 3.70 2.07 -0.83
N MET A 96 4.24 1.52 -1.90
CA MET A 96 4.73 2.28 -3.04
C MET A 96 3.70 3.31 -3.54
N THR A 97 2.45 2.90 -3.82
CA THR A 97 1.43 3.82 -4.38
C THR A 97 1.14 5.00 -3.47
N THR A 98 0.82 4.75 -2.19
CA THR A 98 0.31 5.80 -1.29
C THR A 98 1.41 6.63 -0.61
N HIS A 99 2.60 6.05 -0.36
CA HIS A 99 3.64 6.72 0.43
C HIS A 99 4.90 7.08 -0.36
N VAL A 100 5.04 6.59 -1.61
CA VAL A 100 6.21 6.88 -2.44
C VAL A 100 5.81 7.55 -3.77
N LEU A 101 4.85 6.98 -4.50
CA LEU A 101 4.43 7.53 -5.79
C LEU A 101 3.46 8.70 -5.68
N ALA A 102 2.55 8.67 -4.69
CA ALA A 102 1.56 9.73 -4.52
C ALA A 102 2.18 11.14 -4.49
N PRO A 103 3.26 11.43 -3.73
CA PRO A 103 3.90 12.76 -3.74
C PRO A 103 4.60 13.11 -5.06
N ALA A 104 4.80 12.14 -5.95
CA ALA A 104 5.39 12.39 -7.27
C ALA A 104 4.35 12.74 -8.34
N VAL A 105 3.09 12.38 -8.15
CA VAL A 105 2.06 12.49 -9.19
C VAL A 105 0.84 13.32 -8.79
N TYR A 106 0.59 13.54 -7.50
CA TYR A 106 -0.49 14.39 -7.00
C TYR A 106 0.07 15.74 -6.54
N PRO A 107 -0.09 16.83 -7.31
CA PRO A 107 0.48 18.14 -6.95
C PRO A 107 -0.11 18.70 -5.65
N ASN A 108 -1.35 18.35 -5.33
CA ASN A 108 -2.06 18.78 -4.12
C ASN A 108 -2.40 17.58 -3.23
N LEU A 109 -1.38 16.76 -2.91
CA LEU A 109 -1.57 15.64 -1.98
C LEU A 109 -1.97 16.16 -0.60
N SER A 110 -3.05 15.64 -0.03
CA SER A 110 -3.66 16.12 1.22
C SER A 110 -2.95 15.62 2.49
N TYR A 111 -1.83 14.93 2.36
CA TYR A 111 -0.96 14.46 3.45
C TYR A 111 0.50 14.42 3.02
N ASP A 112 1.39 14.53 3.98
CA ASP A 112 2.84 14.31 3.81
C ASP A 112 3.16 12.85 4.22
N PRO A 113 3.60 11.98 3.30
CA PRO A 113 3.82 10.55 3.59
C PRO A 113 4.95 10.29 4.59
N ILE A 114 5.79 11.29 4.89
CA ILE A 114 6.91 11.18 5.83
C ILE A 114 6.61 11.87 7.16
N LYS A 115 5.92 13.02 7.14
CA LYS A 115 5.68 13.83 8.36
C LYS A 115 4.40 13.44 9.09
N ASP A 116 3.35 13.03 8.33
CA ASP A 116 2.03 12.76 8.92
C ASP A 116 1.89 11.31 9.37
N PHE A 117 2.96 10.50 9.25
CA PHE A 117 2.97 9.10 9.65
C PHE A 117 4.18 8.74 10.51
N THR A 118 3.94 7.86 11.45
CA THR A 118 4.99 7.06 12.11
C THR A 118 5.11 5.74 11.37
N THR A 119 6.27 5.45 10.79
CA THR A 119 6.54 4.18 10.13
C THR A 119 6.75 3.10 11.19
N ILE A 120 5.91 2.06 11.21
CA ILE A 120 5.98 0.95 12.16
C ILE A 120 7.01 -0.08 11.72
N GLY A 121 6.96 -0.48 10.43
CA GLY A 121 7.91 -1.41 9.86
C GLY A 121 7.49 -1.92 8.50
N ARG A 122 8.46 -2.43 7.73
CA ARG A 122 8.20 -3.12 6.48
C ARG A 122 7.64 -4.51 6.78
N ILE A 123 6.60 -4.88 6.05
CA ILE A 123 6.00 -6.21 6.07
C ILE A 123 6.77 -7.15 5.14
N GLY A 124 7.09 -6.65 3.95
CA GLY A 124 7.77 -7.42 2.92
C GLY A 124 7.84 -6.67 1.61
N THR A 125 8.39 -7.35 0.61
CA THR A 125 8.51 -6.85 -0.76
C THR A 125 7.73 -7.70 -1.74
N SER A 126 7.26 -7.09 -2.81
CA SER A 126 6.60 -7.76 -3.91
C SER A 126 6.86 -7.03 -5.24
N SER A 127 6.21 -7.48 -6.29
CA SER A 127 6.29 -6.87 -7.62
C SER A 127 4.89 -6.66 -8.20
N ILE A 128 4.82 -6.11 -9.40
CA ILE A 128 3.58 -5.97 -10.17
C ILE A 128 3.57 -7.00 -11.28
N LEU A 129 2.44 -7.61 -11.49
CA LEU A 129 2.24 -8.63 -12.49
C LEU A 129 1.52 -8.04 -13.71
N LEU A 130 2.16 -8.15 -14.87
CA LEU A 130 1.51 -7.93 -16.16
C LEU A 130 0.78 -9.22 -16.55
N ILE A 131 -0.54 -9.20 -16.50
CA ILE A 131 -1.41 -10.33 -16.78
C ILE A 131 -2.34 -10.06 -17.94
N VAL A 132 -2.76 -11.12 -18.59
CA VAL A 132 -3.69 -11.07 -19.71
C VAL A 132 -4.73 -12.19 -19.62
N THR A 133 -5.84 -12.05 -20.35
CA THR A 133 -6.81 -13.13 -20.52
C THR A 133 -6.14 -14.34 -21.18
N ARG A 134 -6.71 -15.52 -21.01
CA ARG A 134 -6.14 -16.77 -21.57
C ARG A 134 -6.01 -16.75 -23.08
N GLU A 135 -6.99 -16.18 -23.74
CA GLU A 135 -7.12 -16.10 -25.20
C GLU A 135 -6.28 -14.98 -25.82
N PHE A 136 -5.69 -14.12 -24.98
CA PHE A 136 -4.86 -13.02 -25.48
C PHE A 136 -3.65 -13.55 -26.27
N PRO A 137 -3.37 -13.03 -27.49
CA PRO A 137 -2.44 -13.67 -28.42
C PRO A 137 -0.96 -13.38 -28.13
N ALA A 138 -0.59 -12.90 -26.95
CA ALA A 138 0.80 -12.74 -26.50
C ALA A 138 1.08 -13.60 -25.27
N ASN A 139 2.31 -14.14 -25.18
CA ASN A 139 2.79 -14.97 -24.06
C ASN A 139 4.02 -14.36 -23.36
N ASN A 140 4.54 -13.26 -23.87
CA ASN A 140 5.67 -12.52 -23.33
C ASN A 140 5.61 -11.05 -23.79
N VAL A 141 6.54 -10.23 -23.26
CA VAL A 141 6.60 -8.79 -23.58
C VAL A 141 6.95 -8.55 -25.05
N GLN A 142 7.80 -9.36 -25.66
CA GLN A 142 8.20 -9.17 -27.06
C GLN A 142 7.03 -9.41 -28.02
N GLU A 143 6.20 -10.42 -27.75
CA GLU A 143 4.96 -10.66 -28.50
C GLU A 143 3.95 -9.53 -28.31
N LEU A 144 3.83 -8.98 -27.09
CA LEU A 144 2.99 -7.81 -26.80
C LEU A 144 3.46 -6.57 -27.59
N ILE A 145 4.78 -6.32 -27.63
CA ILE A 145 5.38 -5.25 -28.46
C ILE A 145 5.02 -5.43 -29.94
N ALA A 146 5.21 -6.65 -30.45
CA ALA A 146 4.91 -6.95 -31.85
C ALA A 146 3.42 -6.75 -32.18
N LEU A 147 2.53 -7.13 -31.24
CA LEU A 147 1.10 -6.97 -31.37
C LEU A 147 0.68 -5.49 -31.38
N SER A 148 1.24 -4.69 -30.46
CA SER A 148 0.93 -3.27 -30.33
C SER A 148 1.28 -2.42 -31.56
N LYS A 149 2.18 -2.92 -32.41
CA LYS A 149 2.59 -2.24 -33.67
C LYS A 149 1.61 -2.44 -34.81
N LYS A 150 0.71 -3.42 -34.71
CA LYS A 150 -0.15 -3.86 -35.84
C LYS A 150 -1.57 -3.28 -35.80
N GLY A 151 -1.99 -2.63 -34.73
CA GLY A 151 -3.36 -2.18 -34.57
C GLY A 151 -3.48 -0.91 -33.72
N ASP A 152 -4.63 -0.71 -33.12
CA ASP A 152 -4.88 0.36 -32.15
C ASP A 152 -4.06 0.15 -30.87
N PRO A 153 -3.88 1.20 -30.04
CA PRO A 153 -3.23 1.04 -28.74
C PRO A 153 -3.94 -0.01 -27.88
N ILE A 154 -3.17 -0.89 -27.28
CA ILE A 154 -3.71 -1.95 -26.43
C ILE A 154 -4.20 -1.32 -25.11
N GLN A 155 -5.48 -1.50 -24.81
CA GLN A 155 -6.03 -1.06 -23.52
C GLN A 155 -5.48 -1.94 -22.39
N TYR A 156 -5.03 -1.31 -21.32
CA TYR A 156 -4.60 -1.99 -20.11
C TYR A 156 -5.25 -1.38 -18.85
N GLY A 157 -5.62 -2.24 -17.91
CA GLY A 157 -6.17 -1.83 -16.62
C GLY A 157 -5.10 -1.67 -15.53
N SER A 158 -5.34 -0.75 -14.61
CA SER A 158 -4.68 -0.71 -13.30
C SER A 158 -5.68 -0.30 -12.21
N TRP A 159 -5.27 -0.34 -10.95
CA TRP A 159 -6.15 0.06 -9.82
C TRP A 159 -6.23 1.58 -9.58
N GLY A 160 -5.99 2.37 -10.62
CA GLY A 160 -6.21 3.82 -10.63
C GLY A 160 -5.03 4.60 -11.21
N VAL A 161 -5.32 5.84 -11.59
CA VAL A 161 -4.29 6.78 -12.05
C VAL A 161 -3.30 7.04 -10.91
N GLY A 162 -2.00 7.08 -11.21
CA GLY A 162 -0.94 7.24 -10.20
C GLY A 162 -0.63 5.99 -9.39
N SER A 163 -1.32 4.87 -9.64
CA SER A 163 -0.99 3.59 -9.00
C SER A 163 0.31 2.97 -9.55
N THR A 164 0.92 2.08 -8.79
CA THR A 164 2.10 1.35 -9.26
C THR A 164 1.83 0.56 -10.54
N GLY A 165 0.62 0.00 -10.69
CA GLY A 165 0.22 -0.66 -11.93
C GLY A 165 0.20 0.31 -13.11
N HIS A 166 -0.33 1.53 -12.94
CA HIS A 166 -0.26 2.58 -13.96
C HIS A 166 1.19 2.88 -14.34
N PHE A 167 2.08 3.09 -13.36
CA PHE A 167 3.50 3.33 -13.60
C PHE A 167 4.17 2.19 -14.38
N CYS A 168 3.91 0.94 -14.02
CA CYS A 168 4.47 -0.21 -14.75
C CYS A 168 4.00 -0.27 -16.21
N GLY A 169 2.76 0.13 -16.49
CA GLY A 169 2.25 0.26 -17.86
C GLY A 169 2.95 1.36 -18.65
N GLU A 170 3.09 2.54 -18.05
CA GLU A 170 3.77 3.67 -18.70
C GLU A 170 5.27 3.41 -18.93
N ILE A 171 5.96 2.76 -17.97
CA ILE A 171 7.36 2.32 -18.14
C ILE A 171 7.47 1.35 -19.31
N LEU A 172 6.56 0.38 -19.41
CA LEU A 172 6.52 -0.55 -20.53
C LEU A 172 6.29 0.18 -21.86
N SER A 173 5.34 1.10 -21.88
CA SER A 173 5.05 1.93 -23.06
C SER A 173 6.27 2.70 -23.53
N GLN A 174 6.95 3.40 -22.63
CA GLN A 174 8.07 4.27 -22.98
C GLN A 174 9.35 3.53 -23.28
N LYS A 175 9.74 2.54 -22.43
CA LYS A 175 11.02 1.86 -22.56
C LYS A 175 11.02 0.76 -23.63
N ALA A 176 9.87 0.15 -23.89
CA ALA A 176 9.73 -0.91 -24.88
C ALA A 176 8.99 -0.47 -26.16
N GLY A 177 8.46 0.75 -26.20
CA GLY A 177 7.71 1.27 -27.35
C GLY A 177 6.38 0.55 -27.59
N VAL A 178 5.78 0.00 -26.53
CA VAL A 178 4.44 -0.60 -26.58
C VAL A 178 3.38 0.51 -26.56
N ARG A 179 2.52 0.54 -27.53
CA ARG A 179 1.41 1.51 -27.54
C ARG A 179 0.29 1.01 -26.63
N LEU A 180 0.25 1.56 -25.42
CA LEU A 180 -0.74 1.25 -24.41
C LEU A 180 -1.69 2.42 -24.16
N GLN A 181 -2.94 2.10 -23.83
CA GLN A 181 -3.96 3.07 -23.38
C GLN A 181 -4.44 2.66 -21.98
N HIS A 182 -4.23 3.51 -21.01
CA HIS A 182 -4.62 3.22 -19.63
C HIS A 182 -6.13 3.33 -19.40
N VAL A 183 -6.68 2.32 -18.71
CA VAL A 183 -8.06 2.27 -18.21
C VAL A 183 -8.03 2.15 -16.70
N PRO A 184 -8.37 3.20 -15.94
CA PRO A 184 -8.33 3.15 -14.47
C PRO A 184 -9.53 2.39 -13.88
N PHE A 185 -9.26 1.53 -12.93
CA PHE A 185 -10.26 0.82 -12.11
C PHE A 185 -10.26 1.32 -10.66
N SER A 186 -11.37 1.10 -9.96
CA SER A 186 -11.51 1.49 -8.54
C SER A 186 -10.80 0.54 -7.56
N GLY A 187 -9.97 -0.38 -8.05
CA GLY A 187 -9.20 -1.32 -7.25
C GLY A 187 -8.79 -2.56 -8.04
N ALA A 188 -7.77 -3.27 -7.55
CA ALA A 188 -7.23 -4.46 -8.22
C ALA A 188 -8.25 -5.61 -8.32
N ALA A 189 -9.10 -5.79 -7.31
CA ALA A 189 -10.15 -6.83 -7.32
C ALA A 189 -11.15 -6.62 -8.46
N LYS A 190 -11.58 -5.36 -8.71
CA LYS A 190 -12.49 -5.08 -9.83
C LYS A 190 -11.82 -5.33 -11.18
N LEU A 191 -10.57 -4.88 -11.34
CA LEU A 191 -9.79 -5.17 -12.55
C LEU A 191 -9.65 -6.67 -12.79
N ALA A 192 -9.34 -7.46 -11.74
CA ALA A 192 -9.22 -8.90 -11.85
C ALA A 192 -10.52 -9.56 -12.31
N ASN A 193 -11.67 -9.12 -11.79
CA ASN A 193 -12.98 -9.61 -12.22
C ASN A 193 -13.27 -9.28 -13.69
N ASP A 194 -12.95 -8.06 -14.14
CA ASP A 194 -13.17 -7.64 -15.52
C ASP A 194 -12.23 -8.34 -16.51
N LEU A 195 -11.00 -8.69 -16.08
CA LEU A 195 -10.09 -9.56 -16.83
C LEU A 195 -10.64 -10.98 -16.97
N MET A 196 -11.11 -11.57 -15.87
CA MET A 196 -11.72 -12.92 -15.89
C MET A 196 -13.00 -12.97 -16.73
N GLY A 197 -13.75 -11.86 -16.77
CA GLY A 197 -14.94 -11.69 -17.61
C GLY A 197 -14.65 -11.34 -19.08
N GLY A 198 -13.38 -11.10 -19.45
CA GLY A 198 -13.00 -10.69 -20.80
C GLY A 198 -13.41 -9.27 -21.19
N HIS A 199 -13.82 -8.43 -20.23
CA HIS A 199 -14.20 -7.02 -20.46
C HIS A 199 -12.98 -6.14 -20.75
N ILE A 200 -11.80 -6.53 -20.28
CA ILE A 200 -10.50 -6.00 -20.64
C ILE A 200 -9.53 -7.18 -20.78
N SER A 201 -8.56 -7.07 -21.69
CA SER A 201 -7.68 -8.20 -21.99
C SER A 201 -6.32 -8.14 -21.33
N VAL A 202 -5.87 -6.95 -20.93
CA VAL A 202 -4.54 -6.72 -20.34
C VAL A 202 -4.68 -5.96 -19.02
N GLY A 203 -3.96 -6.36 -18.01
CA GLY A 203 -3.97 -5.69 -16.71
C GLY A 203 -2.62 -5.73 -16.01
N LEU A 204 -2.41 -4.73 -15.19
CA LEU A 204 -1.30 -4.65 -14.24
C LEU A 204 -1.88 -4.68 -12.84
N VAL A 205 -1.63 -5.77 -12.12
CA VAL A 205 -2.15 -6.01 -10.76
C VAL A 205 -1.00 -6.29 -9.80
N ASP A 206 -1.23 -6.08 -8.51
CA ASP A 206 -0.29 -6.54 -7.50
C ASP A 206 -0.22 -8.08 -7.48
N MET A 207 0.93 -8.61 -7.06
CA MET A 207 1.16 -10.05 -7.01
C MET A 207 0.11 -10.78 -6.15
N ALA A 208 -0.33 -10.17 -5.04
CA ALA A 208 -1.27 -10.80 -4.14
C ALA A 208 -2.66 -11.00 -4.78
N THR A 209 -3.05 -10.09 -5.69
CA THR A 209 -4.28 -10.26 -6.49
C THR A 209 -4.06 -11.22 -7.66
N GLY A 210 -2.93 -11.12 -8.37
CA GLY A 210 -2.70 -11.84 -9.63
C GLY A 210 -2.17 -13.26 -9.48
N THR A 211 -1.32 -13.55 -8.50
CA THR A 211 -0.67 -14.86 -8.34
C THR A 211 -1.65 -16.03 -8.24
N PRO A 212 -2.72 -15.96 -7.42
CA PRO A 212 -3.70 -17.05 -7.37
C PRO A 212 -4.38 -17.29 -8.74
N LEU A 213 -4.73 -16.22 -9.46
CA LEU A 213 -5.42 -16.32 -10.74
C LEU A 213 -4.54 -16.94 -11.84
N VAL A 214 -3.24 -16.67 -11.79
CA VAL A 214 -2.26 -17.28 -12.71
C VAL A 214 -2.04 -18.74 -12.36
N LYS A 215 -1.86 -19.08 -11.08
CA LYS A 215 -1.70 -20.47 -10.62
C LYS A 215 -2.91 -21.33 -10.92
N ASP A 216 -4.11 -20.78 -10.79
CA ASP A 216 -5.37 -21.44 -11.14
C ASP A 216 -5.59 -21.54 -12.67
N GLY A 217 -4.69 -20.97 -13.48
CA GLY A 217 -4.82 -20.94 -14.94
C GLY A 217 -5.98 -20.11 -15.46
N LYS A 218 -6.54 -19.20 -14.66
CA LYS A 218 -7.63 -18.30 -15.06
C LYS A 218 -7.13 -17.16 -15.93
N LEU A 219 -5.91 -16.68 -15.68
CA LEU A 219 -5.22 -15.63 -16.44
C LEU A 219 -3.80 -16.08 -16.76
N LYS A 220 -3.17 -15.46 -17.77
CA LYS A 220 -1.76 -15.66 -18.11
C LYS A 220 -0.90 -14.52 -17.58
N ALA A 221 0.28 -14.82 -17.06
CA ALA A 221 1.30 -13.83 -16.74
C ALA A 221 2.25 -13.65 -17.93
N LEU A 222 2.45 -12.41 -18.38
CA LEU A 222 3.43 -12.09 -19.42
C LEU A 222 4.77 -11.69 -18.85
N ALA A 223 4.76 -10.97 -17.72
CA ALA A 223 5.98 -10.49 -17.09
C ALA A 223 5.74 -10.02 -15.65
N VAL A 224 6.83 -9.88 -14.92
CA VAL A 224 6.88 -9.19 -13.61
C VAL A 224 7.54 -7.82 -13.80
N CYS A 225 6.84 -6.75 -13.43
CA CYS A 225 7.41 -5.42 -13.32
C CYS A 225 8.01 -5.26 -11.91
N GLY A 226 9.30 -5.46 -11.79
CA GLY A 226 10.04 -5.52 -10.53
C GLY A 226 11.02 -6.69 -10.50
N GLY A 227 11.44 -7.08 -9.30
CA GLY A 227 12.28 -8.27 -9.10
C GLY A 227 11.51 -9.56 -9.37
N ARG A 228 12.24 -10.64 -9.67
CA ARG A 228 11.67 -11.97 -9.88
C ARG A 228 10.90 -12.44 -8.62
N SER A 229 9.74 -13.02 -8.83
CA SER A 229 8.90 -13.50 -7.73
C SER A 229 9.12 -14.98 -7.45
N PRO A 230 9.45 -15.37 -6.21
CA PRO A 230 9.54 -16.78 -5.85
C PRO A 230 8.22 -17.56 -6.00
N SER A 231 7.09 -16.87 -5.96
CA SER A 231 5.77 -17.51 -6.10
C SER A 231 5.41 -17.84 -7.54
N LEU A 232 6.05 -17.20 -8.51
CA LEU A 232 5.92 -17.44 -9.96
C LEU A 232 7.32 -17.44 -10.61
N PRO A 233 8.17 -18.43 -10.28
CA PRO A 233 9.58 -18.43 -10.67
C PRO A 233 9.80 -18.49 -12.18
N ASP A 234 8.85 -19.02 -12.94
CA ASP A 234 8.93 -19.16 -14.40
C ASP A 234 8.51 -17.88 -15.14
N VAL A 235 7.94 -16.89 -14.46
CA VAL A 235 7.54 -15.63 -15.08
C VAL A 235 8.72 -14.67 -15.09
N ALA A 236 9.22 -14.37 -16.29
CA ALA A 236 10.34 -13.47 -16.49
C ALA A 236 9.99 -12.02 -16.13
N THR A 237 10.99 -11.28 -15.63
CA THR A 237 10.86 -9.86 -15.31
C THR A 237 10.89 -8.99 -16.58
N TYR A 238 10.49 -7.72 -16.45
CA TYR A 238 10.67 -6.71 -17.50
C TYR A 238 12.13 -6.65 -17.98
N LYS A 239 13.08 -6.62 -17.02
CA LYS A 239 14.50 -6.55 -17.32
C LYS A 239 15.01 -7.74 -18.11
N GLU A 240 14.62 -8.95 -17.73
CA GLU A 240 14.99 -10.18 -18.44
C GLU A 240 14.39 -10.25 -19.84
N GLN A 241 13.31 -9.51 -20.08
CA GLN A 241 12.68 -9.39 -21.39
C GLN A 241 13.10 -8.10 -22.16
N GLY A 242 14.20 -7.46 -21.76
CA GLY A 242 14.80 -6.32 -22.47
C GLY A 242 14.19 -4.96 -22.14
N VAL A 243 13.29 -4.86 -21.14
CA VAL A 243 12.80 -3.58 -20.63
C VAL A 243 13.62 -3.19 -19.39
N ASP A 244 14.51 -2.20 -19.54
CA ASP A 244 15.43 -1.78 -18.47
C ASP A 244 14.69 -1.14 -17.29
N PHE A 245 14.05 -1.98 -16.51
CA PHE A 245 13.37 -1.61 -15.28
C PHE A 245 13.33 -2.79 -14.29
N GLU A 246 13.79 -2.52 -13.06
CA GLU A 246 13.77 -3.49 -11.97
C GLU A 246 13.67 -2.74 -10.64
N ARG A 247 12.47 -2.66 -10.06
CA ARG A 247 12.26 -2.10 -8.72
C ARG A 247 11.19 -2.87 -7.99
N SER A 248 11.54 -3.42 -6.83
CA SER A 248 10.57 -4.07 -5.94
C SER A 248 9.73 -3.05 -5.20
N LEU A 249 8.54 -3.48 -4.79
CA LEU A 249 7.57 -2.69 -4.03
C LEU A 249 7.64 -3.08 -2.57
N SER A 250 7.54 -2.11 -1.67
CA SER A 250 7.43 -2.37 -0.25
C SER A 250 5.98 -2.29 0.21
N TRP A 251 5.57 -3.27 1.02
CA TRP A 251 4.40 -3.22 1.87
C TRP A 251 4.84 -2.78 3.26
N VAL A 252 4.26 -1.73 3.79
CA VAL A 252 4.73 -1.08 5.02
C VAL A 252 3.54 -0.77 5.91
N MET A 253 3.71 -1.01 7.21
CA MET A 253 2.74 -0.62 8.22
C MET A 253 3.08 0.74 8.80
N TYR A 254 2.04 1.56 8.99
CA TYR A 254 2.14 2.91 9.54
C TYR A 254 1.10 3.13 10.63
N ALA A 255 1.35 4.15 11.45
CA ALA A 255 0.40 4.79 12.33
C ALA A 255 0.37 6.30 12.06
N PRO A 256 -0.62 7.06 12.53
CA PRO A 256 -0.59 8.53 12.51
C PRO A 256 0.69 9.05 13.18
N ALA A 257 1.18 10.19 12.74
CA ALA A 257 2.31 10.85 13.41
C ALA A 257 1.95 11.23 14.86
N GLY A 258 2.92 11.12 15.77
CA GLY A 258 2.73 11.50 17.17
C GLY A 258 2.26 10.37 18.10
N VAL A 259 2.06 9.16 17.60
CA VAL A 259 1.82 7.99 18.48
C VAL A 259 3.03 7.79 19.39
N PRO A 260 2.85 7.62 20.72
CA PRO A 260 3.95 7.44 21.67
C PRO A 260 4.88 6.29 21.30
N ALA A 261 6.19 6.48 21.44
CA ALA A 261 7.20 5.49 21.09
C ALA A 261 6.97 4.09 21.69
N PRO A 262 6.62 3.93 22.98
CA PRO A 262 6.37 2.60 23.54
C PRO A 262 5.18 1.87 22.89
N ILE A 263 4.15 2.62 22.42
CA ILE A 263 3.02 2.04 21.70
C ILE A 263 3.45 1.58 20.31
N THR A 264 4.20 2.41 19.58
CA THR A 264 4.70 2.05 18.24
C THR A 264 5.69 0.88 18.30
N GLU A 265 6.51 0.79 19.33
CA GLU A 265 7.41 -0.34 19.58
C GLU A 265 6.62 -1.63 19.83
N LYS A 266 5.53 -1.57 20.62
CA LYS A 266 4.66 -2.73 20.89
C LYS A 266 3.98 -3.22 19.60
N ILE A 267 3.46 -2.30 18.77
CA ILE A 267 2.86 -2.63 17.46
C ILE A 267 3.93 -3.22 16.53
N SER A 268 5.11 -2.61 16.47
CA SER A 268 6.24 -3.10 15.65
C SER A 268 6.73 -4.48 16.09
N GLY A 269 6.77 -4.72 17.41
CA GLY A 269 7.08 -6.03 17.99
C GLY A 269 6.07 -7.10 17.57
N ALA A 270 4.77 -6.78 17.62
CA ALA A 270 3.71 -7.68 17.18
C ALA A 270 3.79 -7.99 15.68
N LEU A 271 4.07 -6.96 14.85
CA LEU A 271 4.30 -7.15 13.42
C LEU A 271 5.49 -8.07 13.17
N LYS A 272 6.64 -7.79 13.78
CA LYS A 272 7.85 -8.60 13.64
C LYS A 272 7.63 -10.05 14.07
N ALA A 273 6.95 -10.28 15.19
CA ALA A 273 6.62 -11.61 15.68
C ALA A 273 5.71 -12.36 14.69
N SER A 274 4.66 -11.70 14.20
CA SER A 274 3.77 -12.28 13.18
C SER A 274 4.51 -12.68 11.92
N LEU A 275 5.43 -11.85 11.43
CA LEU A 275 6.23 -12.13 10.22
C LEU A 275 7.29 -13.22 10.41
N ALA A 276 7.61 -13.60 11.65
CA ALA A 276 8.51 -14.70 11.96
C ALA A 276 7.79 -16.07 12.00
N GLU A 277 6.44 -16.09 12.01
CA GLU A 277 5.69 -17.34 12.02
C GLU A 277 5.76 -18.04 10.65
N PRO A 278 6.17 -19.33 10.59
CA PRO A 278 6.29 -20.05 9.32
C PRO A 278 4.99 -20.05 8.49
N GLU A 279 3.84 -20.20 9.16
CA GLU A 279 2.52 -20.15 8.52
C GLU A 279 2.27 -18.80 7.81
N ILE A 280 2.71 -17.68 8.41
CA ILE A 280 2.54 -16.35 7.82
C ILE A 280 3.50 -16.17 6.65
N VAL A 281 4.74 -16.59 6.79
CA VAL A 281 5.73 -16.56 5.70
C VAL A 281 5.22 -17.33 4.48
N GLU A 282 4.67 -18.53 4.68
CA GLU A 282 4.10 -19.34 3.60
C GLU A 282 2.89 -18.66 2.94
N LYS A 283 1.95 -18.12 3.75
CA LYS A 283 0.78 -17.42 3.22
C LYS A 283 1.17 -16.14 2.46
N LEU A 284 2.14 -15.37 2.96
CA LEU A 284 2.66 -14.19 2.26
C LEU A 284 3.32 -14.59 0.93
N LEU A 285 4.12 -15.65 0.94
CA LEU A 285 4.73 -16.17 -0.29
C LEU A 285 3.69 -16.63 -1.30
N ALA A 286 2.60 -17.29 -0.85
CA ALA A 286 1.49 -17.66 -1.73
C ALA A 286 0.83 -16.44 -2.40
N LEU A 287 0.81 -15.29 -1.72
CA LEU A 287 0.38 -14.00 -2.25
C LEU A 287 1.46 -13.27 -3.07
N GLY A 288 2.63 -13.86 -3.28
CA GLY A 288 3.74 -13.22 -3.99
C GLY A 288 4.41 -12.10 -3.21
N ILE A 289 4.33 -12.14 -1.89
CA ILE A 289 5.00 -11.22 -0.98
C ILE A 289 6.12 -11.97 -0.27
N SER A 290 7.35 -11.54 -0.45
CA SER A 290 8.49 -12.03 0.33
C SER A 290 8.52 -11.29 1.67
N ALA A 291 8.27 -12.00 2.77
CA ALA A 291 8.34 -11.44 4.11
C ALA A 291 9.76 -10.91 4.37
N ASP A 292 9.87 -9.64 4.75
CA ASP A 292 11.15 -8.98 4.98
C ASP A 292 10.95 -7.82 5.95
N PHE A 293 11.08 -8.10 7.24
CA PHE A 293 10.90 -7.09 8.26
C PHE A 293 12.08 -6.11 8.29
N VAL A 294 11.77 -4.82 8.11
CA VAL A 294 12.71 -3.72 8.33
C VAL A 294 12.09 -2.77 9.35
N ALA A 295 12.87 -2.39 10.35
CA ALA A 295 12.41 -1.48 11.41
C ALA A 295 11.98 -0.11 10.86
N GLY A 296 11.01 0.52 11.53
CA GLY A 296 10.35 1.72 11.04
C GLY A 296 11.28 2.88 10.68
N GLY A 297 12.29 3.17 11.51
CA GLY A 297 13.27 4.22 11.20
C GLY A 297 14.04 3.96 9.91
N GLN A 298 14.57 2.77 9.73
CA GLN A 298 15.29 2.38 8.51
C GLN A 298 14.35 2.40 7.29
N GLN A 299 13.11 1.93 7.43
CA GLN A 299 12.14 1.95 6.33
C GLN A 299 11.73 3.37 5.95
N ARG A 300 11.62 4.29 6.91
CA ARG A 300 11.37 5.71 6.64
C ARG A 300 12.47 6.32 5.79
N ASP A 301 13.74 6.02 6.07
CA ASP A 301 14.88 6.50 5.29
C ASP A 301 14.86 5.94 3.86
N ILE A 302 14.45 4.66 3.70
CA ILE A 302 14.24 4.04 2.38
C ILE A 302 13.14 4.79 1.63
N ASN A 303 11.98 5.02 2.25
CA ASN A 303 10.86 5.73 1.63
C ASN A 303 11.26 7.14 1.17
N THR A 304 12.02 7.87 1.99
CA THR A 304 12.48 9.23 1.67
C THR A 304 13.35 9.24 0.40
N ARG A 305 14.29 8.29 0.29
CA ARG A 305 15.12 8.15 -0.92
C ARG A 305 14.31 7.71 -2.14
N ASP A 306 13.37 6.79 -1.93
CA ASP A 306 12.53 6.28 -3.01
C ASP A 306 11.61 7.37 -3.57
N ILE A 307 11.04 8.23 -2.74
CA ILE A 307 10.21 9.37 -3.19
C ILE A 307 10.99 10.23 -4.21
N GLU A 308 12.23 10.60 -3.89
CA GLU A 308 13.03 11.42 -4.82
C GLU A 308 13.39 10.67 -6.10
N ALA A 309 13.72 9.38 -6.00
CA ALA A 309 14.01 8.58 -7.17
C ALA A 309 12.78 8.39 -8.09
N TRP A 310 11.59 8.23 -7.48
CA TRP A 310 10.35 8.05 -8.24
C TRP A 310 9.77 9.34 -8.79
N LYS A 311 10.02 10.51 -8.17
CA LYS A 311 9.72 11.81 -8.78
C LYS A 311 10.41 11.95 -10.13
N LYS A 312 11.69 11.53 -10.22
CA LYS A 312 12.41 11.52 -11.49
C LYS A 312 11.77 10.57 -12.50
N VAL A 313 11.41 9.36 -12.09
CA VAL A 313 10.72 8.39 -12.97
C VAL A 313 9.38 8.92 -13.45
N ALA A 314 8.58 9.54 -12.56
CA ALA A 314 7.29 10.13 -12.92
C ALA A 314 7.44 11.26 -13.95
N HIS A 315 8.40 12.16 -13.71
CA HIS A 315 8.72 13.26 -14.62
C HIS A 315 9.16 12.75 -16.01
N ASP A 316 10.13 11.82 -16.05
CA ASP A 316 10.65 11.26 -17.29
C ASP A 316 9.54 10.48 -18.04
N ALA A 317 8.63 9.86 -17.30
CA ALA A 317 7.48 9.11 -17.79
C ALA A 317 6.26 10.01 -18.12
N LYS A 318 6.33 11.31 -17.88
CA LYS A 318 5.23 12.27 -18.06
C LYS A 318 3.93 11.83 -17.40
N ILE A 319 4.04 11.16 -16.23
CA ILE A 319 2.89 10.69 -15.46
C ILE A 319 2.46 11.82 -14.54
N GLU A 320 1.37 12.48 -14.88
CA GLU A 320 0.72 13.50 -14.07
C GLU A 320 -0.71 13.10 -13.78
N VAL A 321 -1.13 13.26 -12.53
CA VAL A 321 -2.55 13.17 -12.15
C VAL A 321 -3.11 14.58 -12.17
N LYS A 322 -4.00 14.86 -13.14
CA LYS A 322 -4.69 16.14 -13.28
C LYS A 322 -5.80 16.28 -12.25
#